data_efc07b643313ab2b41911e1a5951edff
#
_entry.id   efc07b643313ab2b41911e1a5951edff
#
_cell.length_a   1.000
_cell.length_b   1.000
_cell.length_c   1.000
_cell.angle_alpha   90.00
_cell.angle_beta   90.00
_cell.angle_gamma   90.00
#
_symmetry.space_group_name_H-M   'P 1'
#
loop_
_entity.id
_entity.type
_entity.pdbx_description
1 polymer ?
#
loop_
_entity_poly.entity_id
_entity_poly.type
_entity_poly.pdbx_seq_one_letter_code
_entity_poly.pdbx_strand_id
1 'polypeptide(L)'
;MNIRILSDGKQGHLNQSLGLAQALVAKAGGAVEIVELQGLSTLGKIRKVVSGNDKPRPDLFIAAGHAMHIPLICARQHFKTKTVLCMKPTLPCSFFDLCLIPRHDLRADRDYADTNIFPTQGALHPMRPDFSMPKDITLILIGGPSKDFDWDDETMLNQLSDISIHTPGDVVLTTSRRTPQGFAEKIRKAVPEIIVVPVEETEPGWVARHLAHASGAWVSQDSVSMVYEALGLSLIHIS
;
A
#
# COMPACT_ATOMS: atom_id res chain seq x y z
N MET A 1 -14.40 -19.01 1.30
CA MET A 1 -12.92 -19.13 1.39
C MET A 1 -12.43 -18.35 2.61
N ASN A 2 -11.66 -18.97 3.50
CA ASN A 2 -11.13 -18.34 4.71
C ASN A 2 -9.68 -17.95 4.48
N ILE A 3 -9.40 -16.65 4.46
CA ILE A 3 -8.06 -16.11 4.22
C ILE A 3 -7.50 -15.55 5.52
N ARG A 4 -6.25 -15.91 5.86
CA ARG A 4 -5.51 -15.28 6.95
C ARG A 4 -4.38 -14.43 6.38
N ILE A 5 -4.35 -13.15 6.79
CA ILE A 5 -3.27 -12.22 6.47
C ILE A 5 -2.32 -12.17 7.67
N LEU A 6 -1.02 -12.40 7.43
CA LEU A 6 0.01 -12.19 8.44
C LEU A 6 0.56 -10.76 8.28
N SER A 7 0.37 -9.92 9.31
CA SER A 7 0.72 -8.50 9.29
C SER A 7 1.93 -8.21 10.18
N ASP A 8 2.89 -7.44 9.67
CA ASP A 8 4.01 -6.88 10.44
C ASP A 8 3.74 -5.48 11.00
N GLY A 9 2.49 -4.99 10.84
CA GLY A 9 2.06 -3.68 11.29
C GLY A 9 2.39 -2.53 10.33
N LYS A 10 3.08 -2.79 9.23
CA LYS A 10 3.35 -1.77 8.22
C LYS A 10 2.15 -1.63 7.27
N GLN A 11 1.60 -0.41 7.18
CA GLN A 11 0.40 -0.15 6.40
C GLN A 11 0.53 -0.55 4.92
N GLY A 12 1.65 -0.24 4.28
CA GLY A 12 1.88 -0.61 2.87
C GLY A 12 1.91 -2.12 2.63
N HIS A 13 2.43 -2.91 3.57
CA HIS A 13 2.41 -4.38 3.50
C HIS A 13 0.99 -4.92 3.72
N LEU A 14 0.28 -4.35 4.69
CA LEU A 14 -1.10 -4.73 4.98
C LEU A 14 -2.02 -4.41 3.79
N ASN A 15 -1.89 -3.23 3.18
CA ASN A 15 -2.67 -2.84 2.02
C ASN A 15 -2.49 -3.79 0.83
N GLN A 16 -1.27 -4.23 0.54
CA GLN A 16 -1.03 -5.21 -0.53
C GLN A 16 -1.73 -6.54 -0.25
N SER A 17 -1.61 -7.04 0.97
CA SER A 17 -2.26 -8.29 1.39
C SER A 17 -3.79 -8.18 1.38
N LEU A 18 -4.34 -7.05 1.85
CA LEU A 18 -5.77 -6.77 1.86
C LEU A 18 -6.33 -6.63 0.44
N GLY A 19 -5.62 -5.95 -0.46
CA GLY A 19 -6.06 -5.79 -1.85
C GLY A 19 -6.30 -7.14 -2.52
N LEU A 20 -5.37 -8.08 -2.36
CA LEU A 20 -5.53 -9.44 -2.87
C LEU A 20 -6.66 -10.19 -2.16
N ALA A 21 -6.68 -10.18 -0.83
CA ALA A 21 -7.65 -10.93 -0.04
C ALA A 21 -9.09 -10.49 -0.34
N GLN A 22 -9.34 -9.18 -0.41
CA GLN A 22 -10.66 -8.64 -0.74
C GLN A 22 -11.09 -8.97 -2.15
N ALA A 23 -10.16 -8.94 -3.13
CA ALA A 23 -10.46 -9.33 -4.50
C ALA A 23 -10.85 -10.81 -4.60
N LEU A 24 -10.17 -11.70 -3.87
CA LEU A 24 -10.48 -13.12 -3.82
C LEU A 24 -11.82 -13.39 -3.14
N VAL A 25 -12.08 -12.78 -1.98
CA VAL A 25 -13.35 -12.95 -1.26
C VAL A 25 -14.52 -12.39 -2.06
N ALA A 26 -14.35 -11.30 -2.77
CA ALA A 26 -15.39 -10.76 -3.65
C ALA A 26 -15.81 -11.72 -4.76
N LYS A 27 -14.87 -12.57 -5.25
CA LYS A 27 -15.16 -13.56 -6.30
C LYS A 27 -15.65 -14.90 -5.75
N ALA A 28 -15.05 -15.38 -4.66
CA ALA A 28 -15.26 -16.72 -4.16
C ALA A 28 -16.14 -16.80 -2.91
N GLY A 29 -16.52 -15.67 -2.34
CA GLY A 29 -17.14 -15.59 -1.01
C GLY A 29 -16.16 -15.93 0.10
N GLY A 30 -16.51 -15.62 1.34
CA GLY A 30 -15.76 -16.03 2.52
C GLY A 30 -15.39 -14.87 3.46
N ALA A 31 -14.31 -15.06 4.21
CA ALA A 31 -13.88 -14.11 5.24
C ALA A 31 -12.36 -13.88 5.22
N VAL A 32 -11.95 -12.71 5.67
CA VAL A 32 -10.55 -12.32 5.85
C VAL A 32 -10.31 -12.10 7.34
N GLU A 33 -9.27 -12.75 7.86
CA GLU A 33 -8.78 -12.55 9.23
C GLU A 33 -7.35 -11.97 9.17
N ILE A 34 -7.08 -10.93 9.96
CA ILE A 34 -5.75 -10.34 10.09
C ILE A 34 -5.12 -10.86 11.39
N VAL A 35 -3.93 -11.45 11.27
CA VAL A 35 -3.11 -11.89 12.39
C VAL A 35 -1.97 -10.89 12.56
N GLU A 36 -2.11 -10.00 13.54
CA GLU A 36 -1.08 -9.00 13.86
C GLU A 36 0.12 -9.63 14.55
N LEU A 37 1.31 -9.45 13.95
CA LEU A 37 2.57 -10.02 14.43
C LEU A 37 3.61 -8.93 14.73
N GLN A 38 3.21 -7.67 14.74
CA GLN A 38 4.08 -6.54 15.05
C GLN A 38 4.71 -6.69 16.45
N GLY A 39 5.97 -6.30 16.59
CA GLY A 39 6.68 -6.29 17.87
C GLY A 39 7.10 -7.67 18.40
N LEU A 40 6.65 -8.77 17.79
CA LEU A 40 7.02 -10.12 18.21
C LEU A 40 8.37 -10.55 17.62
N SER A 41 9.14 -11.31 18.41
CA SER A 41 10.31 -12.05 17.91
C SER A 41 9.88 -13.08 16.86
N THR A 42 10.81 -13.57 16.05
CA THR A 42 10.51 -14.59 15.02
C THR A 42 9.84 -15.83 15.63
N LEU A 43 10.34 -16.31 16.77
CA LEU A 43 9.73 -17.44 17.47
C LEU A 43 8.32 -17.12 18.00
N GLY A 44 8.14 -15.91 18.54
CA GLY A 44 6.83 -15.41 18.97
C GLY A 44 5.80 -15.33 17.84
N LYS A 45 6.22 -14.88 16.66
CA LYS A 45 5.39 -14.85 15.44
C LYS A 45 4.96 -16.27 15.04
N ILE A 46 5.92 -17.21 14.97
CA ILE A 46 5.64 -18.62 14.63
C ILE A 46 4.62 -19.20 15.62
N ARG A 47 4.90 -19.06 16.92
CA ARG A 47 4.00 -19.58 17.97
C ARG A 47 2.58 -19.01 17.84
N LYS A 48 2.45 -17.69 17.62
CA LYS A 48 1.13 -17.04 17.46
C LYS A 48 0.40 -17.54 16.22
N VAL A 49 1.10 -17.78 15.12
CA VAL A 49 0.49 -18.29 13.87
C VAL A 49 0.00 -19.71 14.05
N VAL A 50 0.78 -20.62 14.67
CA VAL A 50 0.45 -22.04 14.79
C VAL A 50 -0.48 -22.37 15.96
N SER A 51 -0.59 -21.50 16.97
CA SER A 51 -1.44 -21.73 18.15
C SER A 51 -2.92 -21.44 17.92
N GLY A 52 -3.31 -20.89 16.78
CA GLY A 52 -4.71 -20.55 16.46
C GLY A 52 -5.56 -21.74 16.03
N ASN A 53 -5.50 -22.89 16.74
CA ASN A 53 -6.17 -24.12 16.38
C ASN A 53 -7.70 -24.12 16.62
N ASP A 54 -8.21 -23.14 17.38
CA ASP A 54 -9.65 -23.06 17.73
C ASP A 54 -10.52 -22.44 16.62
N LYS A 55 -9.91 -22.01 15.51
CA LYS A 55 -10.58 -21.38 14.38
C LYS A 55 -10.61 -22.31 13.17
N PRO A 56 -11.57 -22.13 12.25
CA PRO A 56 -11.57 -22.90 11.01
C PRO A 56 -10.22 -22.84 10.31
N ARG A 57 -9.78 -23.97 9.79
CA ARG A 57 -8.55 -24.05 9.00
C ARG A 57 -8.62 -23.03 7.84
N PRO A 58 -7.61 -22.18 7.66
CA PRO A 58 -7.59 -21.25 6.55
C PRO A 58 -7.35 -21.98 5.23
N ASP A 59 -8.00 -21.50 4.18
CA ASP A 59 -7.79 -21.99 2.81
C ASP A 59 -6.53 -21.36 2.19
N LEU A 60 -6.15 -20.15 2.66
CA LEU A 60 -5.04 -19.38 2.13
C LEU A 60 -4.41 -18.49 3.21
N PHE A 61 -3.08 -18.45 3.22
CA PHE A 61 -2.33 -17.41 3.92
C PHE A 61 -1.77 -16.40 2.93
N ILE A 62 -1.87 -15.11 3.25
CA ILE A 62 -1.29 -14.01 2.50
C ILE A 62 -0.39 -13.21 3.43
N ALA A 63 0.75 -12.78 2.94
CA ALA A 63 1.63 -11.87 3.67
C ALA A 63 2.42 -10.97 2.72
N ALA A 64 2.95 -9.87 3.25
CA ALA A 64 3.91 -9.01 2.58
C ALA A 64 5.06 -8.65 3.53
N GLY A 65 6.24 -8.42 2.95
CA GLY A 65 7.42 -7.99 3.67
C GLY A 65 8.28 -9.10 4.28
N HIS A 66 9.56 -8.79 4.44
CA HIS A 66 10.61 -9.74 4.81
C HIS A 66 10.39 -10.41 6.18
N ALA A 67 9.83 -9.67 7.14
CA ALA A 67 9.58 -10.16 8.48
C ALA A 67 8.52 -11.26 8.54
N MET A 68 7.78 -11.48 7.45
CA MET A 68 6.71 -12.47 7.34
C MET A 68 7.13 -13.76 6.63
N HIS A 69 8.34 -13.84 6.04
CA HIS A 69 8.78 -15.03 5.30
C HIS A 69 8.73 -16.30 6.15
N ILE A 70 9.42 -16.30 7.30
CA ILE A 70 9.49 -17.48 8.19
C ILE A 70 8.12 -17.82 8.78
N PRO A 71 7.35 -16.87 9.34
CA PRO A 71 5.97 -17.15 9.77
C PRO A 71 5.09 -17.76 8.70
N LEU A 72 5.18 -17.28 7.44
CA LEU A 72 4.40 -17.76 6.32
C LEU A 72 4.79 -19.20 5.92
N ILE A 73 6.09 -19.50 5.90
CA ILE A 73 6.59 -20.87 5.63
C ILE A 73 6.13 -21.83 6.72
N CYS A 74 6.22 -21.44 8.00
CA CYS A 74 5.74 -22.26 9.12
C CYS A 74 4.21 -22.47 9.06
N ALA A 75 3.45 -21.42 8.69
CA ALA A 75 2.01 -21.54 8.47
C ALA A 75 1.69 -22.56 7.38
N ARG A 76 2.38 -22.49 6.23
CA ARG A 76 2.25 -23.44 5.13
C ARG A 76 2.44 -24.88 5.58
N GLN A 77 3.51 -25.14 6.32
CA GLN A 77 3.86 -26.48 6.79
C GLN A 77 2.88 -27.02 7.84
N HIS A 78 2.53 -26.18 8.82
CA HIS A 78 1.66 -26.56 9.94
C HIS A 78 0.23 -26.83 9.47
N PHE A 79 -0.36 -25.91 8.70
CA PHE A 79 -1.74 -26.02 8.25
C PHE A 79 -1.88 -26.79 6.93
N LYS A 80 -0.77 -27.13 6.25
CA LYS A 80 -0.77 -27.72 4.89
C LYS A 80 -1.67 -26.93 3.92
N THR A 81 -1.57 -25.61 3.96
CA THR A 81 -2.41 -24.65 3.26
C THR A 81 -1.55 -23.84 2.31
N LYS A 82 -2.16 -23.37 1.24
CA LYS A 82 -1.48 -22.53 0.24
C LYS A 82 -1.05 -21.18 0.82
N THR A 83 0.02 -20.64 0.26
CA THR A 83 0.61 -19.36 0.69
C THR A 83 0.86 -18.44 -0.48
N VAL A 84 0.54 -17.17 -0.32
CA VAL A 84 0.88 -16.10 -1.26
C VAL A 84 1.73 -15.07 -0.53
N LEU A 85 2.86 -14.75 -1.13
CA LEU A 85 3.72 -13.66 -0.70
C LEU A 85 3.60 -12.50 -1.68
N CYS A 86 3.26 -11.32 -1.18
CA CYS A 86 3.30 -10.06 -1.94
C CYS A 86 4.67 -9.41 -1.74
N MET A 87 5.22 -8.83 -2.79
CA MET A 87 6.56 -8.25 -2.91
C MET A 87 7.66 -9.29 -3.14
N LYS A 88 8.81 -8.80 -3.63
CA LYS A 88 9.99 -9.63 -3.89
C LYS A 88 10.57 -10.18 -2.59
N PRO A 89 10.69 -11.51 -2.43
CA PRO A 89 11.30 -12.09 -1.24
C PRO A 89 12.82 -12.01 -1.29
N THR A 90 13.44 -12.06 -0.10
CA THR A 90 14.88 -12.31 0.08
C THR A 90 15.21 -13.80 0.11
N LEU A 91 14.21 -14.65 0.38
CA LEU A 91 14.33 -16.10 0.28
C LEU A 91 13.92 -16.58 -1.12
N PRO A 92 14.37 -17.78 -1.55
CA PRO A 92 13.92 -18.37 -2.81
C PRO A 92 12.39 -18.46 -2.89
N CYS A 93 11.80 -18.07 -4.02
CA CYS A 93 10.35 -18.10 -4.23
C CYS A 93 9.75 -19.50 -4.07
N SER A 94 10.53 -20.56 -4.27
CA SER A 94 10.11 -21.96 -4.10
C SER A 94 9.62 -22.32 -2.68
N PHE A 95 9.93 -21.51 -1.68
CA PHE A 95 9.39 -21.69 -0.32
C PHE A 95 7.90 -21.30 -0.21
N PHE A 96 7.37 -20.57 -1.16
CA PHE A 96 5.99 -20.11 -1.21
C PHE A 96 5.24 -20.78 -2.36
N ASP A 97 3.92 -20.87 -2.31
CA ASP A 97 3.15 -21.44 -3.43
C ASP A 97 3.00 -20.41 -4.57
N LEU A 98 2.92 -19.11 -4.26
CA LEU A 98 2.86 -18.03 -5.22
C LEU A 98 3.54 -16.78 -4.66
N CYS A 99 4.32 -16.10 -5.49
CA CYS A 99 4.89 -14.79 -5.21
C CYS A 99 4.34 -13.77 -6.20
N LEU A 100 3.65 -12.73 -5.69
CA LEU A 100 3.18 -11.60 -6.49
C LEU A 100 4.23 -10.50 -6.40
N ILE A 101 4.95 -10.26 -7.49
CA ILE A 101 6.10 -9.35 -7.48
C ILE A 101 5.88 -8.24 -8.51
N PRO A 102 5.97 -6.96 -8.12
CA PRO A 102 5.90 -5.85 -9.05
C PRO A 102 6.98 -5.95 -10.14
N ARG A 103 6.61 -5.61 -11.37
CA ARG A 103 7.53 -5.72 -12.54
C ARG A 103 8.83 -4.97 -12.36
N HIS A 104 8.82 -3.82 -11.69
CA HIS A 104 10.04 -3.03 -11.44
C HIS A 104 11.03 -3.72 -10.48
N ASP A 105 10.59 -4.72 -9.68
CA ASP A 105 11.44 -5.53 -8.81
C ASP A 105 11.98 -6.79 -9.51
N LEU A 106 11.50 -7.07 -10.72
CA LEU A 106 11.87 -8.24 -11.51
C LEU A 106 12.91 -7.89 -12.59
N ARG A 107 13.61 -8.91 -13.07
CA ARG A 107 14.51 -8.75 -14.21
C ARG A 107 13.70 -8.72 -15.50
N ALA A 108 13.91 -7.69 -16.32
CA ALA A 108 13.14 -7.48 -17.56
C ALA A 108 13.46 -8.55 -18.64
N ASP A 109 14.63 -9.17 -18.55
CA ASP A 109 15.15 -10.15 -19.51
C ASP A 109 14.73 -11.60 -19.21
N ARG A 110 13.87 -11.82 -18.20
CA ARG A 110 13.48 -13.15 -17.75
C ARG A 110 12.00 -13.42 -17.97
N ASP A 111 11.69 -14.60 -18.50
CA ASP A 111 10.34 -15.15 -18.52
C ASP A 111 9.99 -15.81 -17.18
N TYR A 112 8.79 -15.56 -16.69
CA TYR A 112 8.27 -16.08 -15.43
C TYR A 112 7.07 -17.02 -15.61
N ALA A 113 6.70 -17.39 -16.86
CA ALA A 113 5.51 -18.16 -17.17
C ALA A 113 5.46 -19.52 -16.44
N ASP A 114 6.62 -20.23 -16.39
CA ASP A 114 6.71 -21.55 -15.76
C ASP A 114 7.22 -21.52 -14.32
N THR A 115 7.03 -20.39 -13.64
CA THR A 115 7.47 -20.21 -12.25
C THR A 115 6.28 -19.96 -11.32
N ASN A 116 6.52 -20.01 -10.01
CA ASN A 116 5.56 -19.57 -9.01
C ASN A 116 5.62 -18.03 -8.76
N ILE A 117 6.11 -17.28 -9.72
CA ILE A 117 6.17 -15.81 -9.68
C ILE A 117 5.14 -15.26 -10.66
N PHE A 118 4.26 -14.41 -10.15
CA PHE A 118 3.32 -13.66 -10.98
C PHE A 118 3.70 -12.16 -10.97
N PRO A 119 4.15 -11.63 -12.11
CA PRO A 119 4.48 -10.22 -12.25
C PRO A 119 3.23 -9.34 -12.14
N THR A 120 3.20 -8.40 -11.19
CA THR A 120 2.13 -7.40 -11.10
C THR A 120 2.55 -6.09 -11.74
N GLN A 121 1.60 -5.28 -12.22
CA GLN A 121 1.91 -3.96 -12.82
C GLN A 121 2.46 -2.98 -11.78
N GLY A 122 2.09 -3.17 -10.52
CA GLY A 122 2.56 -2.38 -9.38
C GLY A 122 2.23 -3.07 -8.07
N ALA A 123 2.38 -2.34 -6.97
CA ALA A 123 1.97 -2.81 -5.65
C ALA A 123 0.45 -2.99 -5.59
N LEU A 124 -0.01 -4.11 -5.02
CA LEU A 124 -1.43 -4.34 -4.81
C LEU A 124 -1.99 -3.39 -3.74
N HIS A 125 -3.24 -2.99 -3.88
CA HIS A 125 -3.94 -2.15 -2.90
C HIS A 125 -5.43 -2.49 -2.84
N PRO A 126 -6.13 -2.22 -1.72
CA PRO A 126 -7.53 -2.57 -1.55
C PRO A 126 -8.50 -1.62 -2.27
N MET A 127 -8.02 -0.49 -2.76
CA MET A 127 -8.83 0.51 -3.40
C MET A 127 -9.40 0.03 -4.73
N ARG A 128 -10.68 0.35 -4.97
CA ARG A 128 -11.37 0.13 -6.23
C ARG A 128 -11.92 1.45 -6.73
N PRO A 129 -11.90 1.72 -8.04
CA PRO A 129 -12.57 2.88 -8.60
C PRO A 129 -14.05 2.84 -8.25
N ASP A 130 -14.56 3.91 -7.63
CA ASP A 130 -15.99 4.15 -7.47
C ASP A 130 -16.40 5.25 -8.44
N PHE A 131 -17.03 4.86 -9.52
CA PHE A 131 -17.48 5.79 -10.57
C PHE A 131 -18.82 6.45 -10.25
N SER A 132 -19.48 6.07 -9.14
CA SER A 132 -20.75 6.66 -8.71
C SER A 132 -20.58 7.95 -7.91
N MET A 133 -19.37 8.22 -7.40
CA MET A 133 -19.08 9.38 -6.55
C MET A 133 -18.76 10.62 -7.39
N PRO A 134 -19.27 11.80 -7.00
CA PRO A 134 -18.86 13.06 -7.62
C PRO A 134 -17.35 13.25 -7.52
N LYS A 135 -16.75 13.74 -8.59
CA LYS A 135 -15.30 14.03 -8.66
C LYS A 135 -15.12 15.54 -8.68
N ASP A 136 -15.00 16.11 -7.52
CA ASP A 136 -15.07 17.55 -7.28
C ASP A 136 -13.78 18.15 -6.69
N ILE A 137 -12.83 17.33 -6.30
CA ILE A 137 -11.57 17.79 -5.73
C ILE A 137 -10.37 17.32 -6.53
N THR A 138 -9.27 18.07 -6.45
CA THR A 138 -7.93 17.60 -6.81
C THR A 138 -7.16 17.28 -5.54
N LEU A 139 -6.63 16.06 -5.46
CA LEU A 139 -5.90 15.60 -4.27
C LEU A 139 -4.39 15.69 -4.50
N ILE A 140 -3.67 16.27 -3.56
CA ILE A 140 -2.21 16.28 -3.54
C ILE A 140 -1.71 15.38 -2.40
N LEU A 141 -0.85 14.44 -2.71
CA LEU A 141 -0.22 13.54 -1.75
C LEU A 141 1.28 13.80 -1.73
N ILE A 142 1.79 14.36 -0.63
CA ILE A 142 3.24 14.62 -0.49
C ILE A 142 3.89 13.65 0.48
N GLY A 143 5.02 13.11 0.05
CA GLY A 143 5.86 12.24 0.85
C GLY A 143 6.82 13.01 1.74
N GLY A 144 8.10 12.84 1.55
CA GLY A 144 9.17 13.47 2.32
C GLY A 144 10.53 12.87 1.98
N PRO A 145 11.60 13.31 2.60
CA PRO A 145 12.93 12.82 2.30
C PRO A 145 13.02 11.30 2.42
N SER A 146 13.77 10.70 1.52
CA SER A 146 14.03 9.26 1.52
C SER A 146 15.49 8.98 1.18
N LYS A 147 15.86 7.70 1.13
CA LYS A 147 17.24 7.31 0.75
C LYS A 147 17.62 7.76 -0.67
N ASP A 148 16.63 7.78 -1.56
CA ASP A 148 16.85 8.00 -2.99
C ASP A 148 16.32 9.37 -3.46
N PHE A 149 15.67 10.15 -2.57
CA PHE A 149 15.11 11.47 -2.88
C PHE A 149 15.44 12.48 -1.79
N ASP A 150 16.11 13.54 -2.20
CA ASP A 150 16.34 14.71 -1.37
C ASP A 150 15.05 15.52 -1.23
N TRP A 151 15.01 16.36 -0.21
CA TRP A 151 13.88 17.23 0.07
C TRP A 151 14.32 18.69 0.05
N ASP A 152 13.63 19.50 -0.73
CA ASP A 152 13.80 20.95 -0.74
C ASP A 152 12.45 21.65 -0.61
N ASP A 153 12.30 22.40 0.49
CA ASP A 153 11.06 23.11 0.82
C ASP A 153 10.67 24.14 -0.23
N GLU A 154 11.64 24.88 -0.78
CA GLU A 154 11.39 25.96 -1.74
C GLU A 154 10.88 25.40 -3.07
N THR A 155 11.55 24.37 -3.58
CA THR A 155 11.13 23.67 -4.80
C THR A 155 9.73 23.10 -4.64
N MET A 156 9.43 22.46 -3.50
CA MET A 156 8.11 21.90 -3.25
C MET A 156 7.02 22.97 -3.16
N LEU A 157 7.28 24.10 -2.47
CA LEU A 157 6.32 25.20 -2.38
C LEU A 157 6.05 25.83 -3.75
N ASN A 158 7.05 25.98 -4.60
CA ASN A 158 6.90 26.48 -5.97
C ASN A 158 6.02 25.54 -6.81
N GLN A 159 6.27 24.23 -6.75
CA GLN A 159 5.43 23.24 -7.43
C GLN A 159 3.98 23.28 -6.94
N LEU A 160 3.75 23.38 -5.63
CA LEU A 160 2.42 23.47 -5.06
C LEU A 160 1.68 24.74 -5.49
N SER A 161 2.38 25.85 -5.58
CA SER A 161 1.84 27.10 -6.10
C SER A 161 1.42 26.97 -7.57
N ASP A 162 2.27 26.38 -8.40
CA ASP A 162 1.98 26.14 -9.80
C ASP A 162 0.77 25.22 -9.99
N ILE A 163 0.69 24.13 -9.21
CA ILE A 163 -0.46 23.22 -9.22
C ILE A 163 -1.74 23.96 -8.84
N SER A 164 -1.70 24.76 -7.77
CA SER A 164 -2.87 25.51 -7.29
C SER A 164 -3.40 26.49 -8.33
N ILE A 165 -2.52 27.21 -9.01
CA ILE A 165 -2.89 28.20 -10.04
C ILE A 165 -3.53 27.53 -11.27
N HIS A 166 -3.05 26.34 -11.65
CA HIS A 166 -3.48 25.69 -12.88
C HIS A 166 -4.58 24.62 -12.68
N THR A 167 -4.99 24.37 -11.44
CA THR A 167 -5.99 23.35 -11.12
C THR A 167 -7.32 24.02 -10.77
N PRO A 168 -8.38 23.77 -11.55
CA PRO A 168 -9.70 24.30 -11.22
C PRO A 168 -10.33 23.54 -10.05
N GLY A 169 -11.11 24.24 -9.22
CA GLY A 169 -11.84 23.67 -8.08
C GLY A 169 -11.00 23.55 -6.81
N ASP A 170 -11.50 22.79 -5.85
CA ASP A 170 -10.86 22.64 -4.57
C ASP A 170 -9.63 21.73 -4.65
N VAL A 171 -8.52 22.22 -4.12
CA VAL A 171 -7.27 21.47 -4.00
C VAL A 171 -7.05 21.07 -2.56
N VAL A 172 -7.06 19.77 -2.29
CA VAL A 172 -6.85 19.20 -0.95
C VAL A 172 -5.49 18.51 -0.92
N LEU A 173 -4.68 18.81 0.09
CA LEU A 173 -3.36 18.25 0.25
C LEU A 173 -3.25 17.49 1.58
N THR A 174 -2.66 16.29 1.54
CA THR A 174 -2.21 15.62 2.77
C THR A 174 -0.71 15.34 2.73
N THR A 175 -0.11 15.39 3.92
CA THR A 175 1.30 15.08 4.15
C THR A 175 1.50 13.59 4.43
N SER A 176 2.75 13.18 4.60
CA SER A 176 3.12 11.84 5.07
C SER A 176 3.88 11.93 6.40
N ARG A 177 4.09 10.78 7.06
CA ARG A 177 4.93 10.69 8.27
C ARG A 177 6.40 11.06 8.02
N ARG A 178 6.83 11.16 6.76
CA ARG A 178 8.18 11.54 6.36
C ARG A 178 8.30 13.03 6.02
N THR A 179 7.17 13.70 5.84
CA THR A 179 7.15 15.14 5.55
C THR A 179 7.81 15.90 6.71
N PRO A 180 8.73 16.84 6.43
CA PRO A 180 9.41 17.60 7.47
C PRO A 180 8.42 18.32 8.40
N GLN A 181 8.72 18.31 9.69
CA GLN A 181 7.89 18.98 10.69
C GLN A 181 7.77 20.48 10.37
N GLY A 182 6.57 21.02 10.48
CA GLY A 182 6.26 22.42 10.19
C GLY A 182 6.08 22.74 8.71
N PHE A 183 6.28 21.78 7.80
CA PHE A 183 6.09 22.04 6.37
C PHE A 183 4.62 22.30 6.01
N ALA A 184 3.67 21.64 6.65
CA ALA A 184 2.25 21.94 6.49
C ALA A 184 1.90 23.41 6.77
N GLU A 185 2.50 24.00 7.81
CA GLU A 185 2.34 25.44 8.12
C GLU A 185 2.99 26.36 7.07
N LYS A 186 4.11 25.93 6.48
CA LYS A 186 4.74 26.66 5.39
C LYS A 186 3.83 26.68 4.16
N ILE A 187 3.18 25.55 3.83
CA ILE A 187 2.21 25.49 2.74
C ILE A 187 1.03 26.41 2.99
N ARG A 188 0.40 26.35 4.18
CA ARG A 188 -0.73 27.21 4.55
C ARG A 188 -0.43 28.70 4.43
N LYS A 189 0.83 29.09 4.66
CA LYS A 189 1.28 30.49 4.51
C LYS A 189 1.61 30.87 3.08
N ALA A 190 2.24 29.98 2.32
CA ALA A 190 2.72 30.26 0.98
C ALA A 190 1.63 30.08 -0.09
N VAL A 191 0.73 29.12 0.09
CA VAL A 191 -0.34 28.76 -0.86
C VAL A 191 -1.65 28.57 -0.10
N PRO A 192 -2.27 29.66 0.37
CA PRO A 192 -3.46 29.60 1.23
C PRO A 192 -4.70 28.99 0.55
N GLU A 193 -4.70 28.89 -0.77
CA GLU A 193 -5.79 28.27 -1.55
C GLU A 193 -5.84 26.74 -1.41
N ILE A 194 -4.76 26.11 -0.95
CA ILE A 194 -4.72 24.66 -0.74
C ILE A 194 -5.26 24.33 0.65
N ILE A 195 -6.24 23.44 0.69
CA ILE A 195 -6.75 22.87 1.94
C ILE A 195 -5.76 21.83 2.45
N VAL A 196 -4.97 22.15 3.46
CA VAL A 196 -3.92 21.28 4.00
C VAL A 196 -4.45 20.48 5.19
N VAL A 197 -4.47 19.16 5.05
CA VAL A 197 -4.83 18.19 6.10
C VAL A 197 -3.59 17.36 6.43
N PRO A 198 -2.84 17.67 7.49
CA PRO A 198 -1.66 16.89 7.89
C PRO A 198 -2.01 15.44 8.18
N VAL A 199 -1.05 14.52 7.97
CA VAL A 199 -1.28 13.08 8.18
C VAL A 199 -1.74 12.74 9.60
N GLU A 200 -1.34 13.53 10.59
CA GLU A 200 -1.74 13.40 11.99
C GLU A 200 -3.23 13.69 12.22
N GLU A 201 -3.84 14.47 11.34
CA GLU A 201 -5.26 14.83 11.38
C GLU A 201 -6.11 13.88 10.52
N THR A 202 -5.48 12.91 9.83
CA THR A 202 -6.19 11.95 8.98
C THR A 202 -6.58 10.70 9.73
N GLU A 203 -7.82 10.22 9.49
CA GLU A 203 -8.28 8.93 10.00
C GLU A 203 -7.86 7.78 9.07
N PRO A 204 -7.85 6.51 9.56
CA PRO A 204 -7.62 5.36 8.71
C PRO A 204 -8.54 5.35 7.48
N GLY A 205 -7.95 5.17 6.30
CA GLY A 205 -8.68 5.18 5.03
C GLY A 205 -9.01 6.57 4.47
N TRP A 206 -8.52 7.65 5.08
CA TRP A 206 -8.74 9.03 4.62
C TRP A 206 -8.28 9.22 3.15
N VAL A 207 -7.05 8.80 2.83
CA VAL A 207 -6.50 8.91 1.46
C VAL A 207 -7.37 8.15 0.46
N ALA A 208 -7.79 6.93 0.81
CA ALA A 208 -8.62 6.11 -0.07
C ALA A 208 -9.97 6.78 -0.38
N ARG A 209 -10.62 7.34 0.65
CA ARG A 209 -11.89 8.06 0.48
C ARG A 209 -11.73 9.30 -0.40
N HIS A 210 -10.70 10.10 -0.16
CA HIS A 210 -10.47 11.33 -0.94
C HIS A 210 -10.05 11.03 -2.38
N LEU A 211 -9.23 10.01 -2.59
CA LEU A 211 -8.92 9.53 -3.95
C LEU A 211 -10.18 9.06 -4.72
N ALA A 212 -11.16 8.46 -4.04
CA ALA A 212 -12.41 8.07 -4.68
C ALA A 212 -13.22 9.27 -5.20
N HIS A 213 -13.13 10.42 -4.52
CA HIS A 213 -13.78 11.68 -4.90
C HIS A 213 -12.92 12.59 -5.79
N ALA A 214 -11.64 12.28 -5.97
CA ALA A 214 -10.75 13.14 -6.71
C ALA A 214 -11.03 13.09 -8.22
N SER A 215 -11.03 14.23 -8.89
CA SER A 215 -11.01 14.38 -10.33
C SER A 215 -9.60 14.15 -10.90
N GLY A 216 -8.57 14.45 -10.11
CA GLY A 216 -7.16 14.25 -10.40
C GLY A 216 -6.36 14.10 -9.12
N ALA A 217 -5.17 13.52 -9.21
CA ALA A 217 -4.26 13.42 -8.09
C ALA A 217 -2.82 13.78 -8.50
N TRP A 218 -2.18 14.60 -7.69
CA TRP A 218 -0.75 14.88 -7.75
C TRP A 218 -0.06 14.10 -6.64
N VAL A 219 1.02 13.41 -6.97
CA VAL A 219 1.73 12.57 -5.99
C VAL A 219 3.22 12.82 -6.12
N SER A 220 3.89 13.13 -5.01
CA SER A 220 5.35 13.27 -5.02
C SER A 220 6.01 11.92 -5.33
N GLN A 221 7.01 11.93 -6.19
CA GLN A 221 7.66 10.73 -6.75
C GLN A 221 8.37 9.84 -5.71
N ASP A 222 8.67 10.37 -4.52
CA ASP A 222 9.35 9.65 -3.44
C ASP A 222 8.47 8.59 -2.75
N SER A 223 7.15 8.58 -3.02
CA SER A 223 6.21 7.65 -2.41
C SER A 223 5.60 6.67 -3.41
N VAL A 224 6.33 5.59 -3.69
CA VAL A 224 5.88 4.52 -4.59
C VAL A 224 4.50 3.99 -4.24
N SER A 225 4.18 3.81 -2.94
CA SER A 225 2.86 3.34 -2.52
C SER A 225 1.74 4.30 -2.92
N MET A 226 1.91 5.60 -2.65
CA MET A 226 0.91 6.63 -2.99
C MET A 226 0.71 6.74 -4.50
N VAL A 227 1.81 6.64 -5.28
CA VAL A 227 1.75 6.63 -6.75
C VAL A 227 0.89 5.47 -7.23
N TYR A 228 1.11 4.24 -6.74
CA TYR A 228 0.31 3.10 -7.18
C TYR A 228 -1.13 3.11 -6.64
N GLU A 229 -1.37 3.68 -5.47
CA GLU A 229 -2.73 3.91 -4.96
C GLU A 229 -3.51 4.84 -5.88
N ALA A 230 -2.91 5.95 -6.29
CA ALA A 230 -3.52 6.91 -7.22
C ALA A 230 -3.66 6.34 -8.64
N LEU A 231 -2.65 5.59 -9.17
CA LEU A 231 -2.71 4.89 -10.46
C LEU A 231 -3.86 3.88 -10.53
N GLY A 232 -4.10 3.16 -9.46
CA GLY A 232 -5.17 2.17 -9.40
C GLY A 232 -6.58 2.76 -9.57
N LEU A 233 -6.72 4.07 -9.39
CA LEU A 233 -7.95 4.82 -9.58
C LEU A 233 -7.98 5.63 -10.89
N SER A 234 -6.96 5.50 -11.73
CA SER A 234 -6.80 6.24 -13.01
C SER A 234 -6.72 7.77 -12.86
N LEU A 235 -6.08 8.26 -11.80
CA LEU A 235 -6.13 9.66 -11.35
C LEU A 235 -4.73 10.28 -11.28
N ILE A 236 -3.86 10.20 -12.30
CA ILE A 236 -2.49 10.67 -12.06
C ILE A 236 -2.04 11.89 -12.84
N HIS A 237 -1.41 12.80 -12.08
CA HIS A 237 -0.26 13.61 -12.49
C HIS A 237 0.90 13.32 -11.53
N ILE A 238 2.05 12.90 -12.04
CA ILE A 238 3.29 12.67 -11.27
C ILE A 238 4.18 13.89 -11.48
N SER A 239 4.57 14.53 -10.40
CA SER A 239 5.57 15.62 -10.41
C SER A 239 6.76 15.26 -9.52
#